data_e32ca4891a62bc3813d81c8795f2767e
#
_entry.id   e32ca4891a62bc3813d81c8795f2767e
#
_cell.length_a   1.000
_cell.length_b   1.000
_cell.length_c   1.000
_cell.angle_alpha   90.00
_cell.angle_beta   90.00
_cell.angle_gamma   90.00
#
_symmetry.space_group_name_H-M   'P 1'
#
loop_
_entity.id
_entity.type
_entity.pdbx_description
1 polymer ?
#
loop_
_entity_poly.entity_id
_entity_poly.type
_entity_poly.pdbx_seq_one_letter_code
_entity_poly.pdbx_strand_id
1 'polypeptide(L)'
;RDRSPSRGLGDVYKRQSYSWFRKVFKDYTGYAPAKYFQELKLRKAKQLLVGTSQSVKEISFMLDYKSTEHFFSLFKKRTGFTPLEYRSFGRETGIVDEE
;
A
#
# COMPACT_ATOMS: atom_id res chain seq x y z
N ARG A 1 -25.47 -3.55 13.42
CA ARG A 1 -25.55 -3.01 13.39
C ARG A 1 -25.32 -2.73 13.18
N ASP A 2 -24.94 -2.64 13.14
CA ASP A 2 -24.89 -2.03 13.05
C ASP A 2 -25.31 -1.89 13.16
N ARG A 3 -25.62 -1.44 13.40
CA ARG A 3 -26.16 -0.81 13.59
C ARG A 3 -26.61 -0.39 13.99
N SER A 4 -27.06 -0.76 13.78
CA SER A 4 -27.57 -0.18 14.74
C SER A 4 -27.64 1.25 14.86
N PRO A 5 -27.87 1.86 15.95
CA PRO A 5 -27.82 3.29 16.07
C PRO A 5 -26.64 3.88 15.35
N SER A 6 -25.66 3.05 15.17
CA SER A 6 -24.49 3.48 14.45
C SER A 6 -24.80 3.80 13.01
N ARG A 7 -25.96 3.42 12.55
CA ARG A 7 -26.32 3.74 11.19
C ARG A 7 -26.40 5.25 10.99
N GLY A 8 -27.03 5.93 11.90
CA GLY A 8 -27.13 7.37 11.81
C GLY A 8 -25.78 8.02 11.90
N LEU A 9 -24.94 7.50 12.77
CA LEU A 9 -23.59 8.01 12.91
C LEU A 9 -22.81 7.78 11.64
N GLY A 10 -23.02 6.66 11.00
CA GLY A 10 -22.33 6.38 9.77
C GLY A 10 -22.66 7.39 8.69
N ASP A 11 -23.90 7.79 8.61
CA ASP A 11 -24.30 8.77 7.62
C ASP A 11 -23.66 10.12 7.90
N VAL A 12 -23.62 10.50 9.14
CA VAL A 12 -23.00 11.75 9.52
C VAL A 12 -21.51 11.75 9.16
N TYR A 13 -20.88 10.67 9.47
CA TYR A 13 -19.47 10.53 9.14
C TYR A 13 -19.24 10.61 7.65
N LYS A 14 -20.07 9.97 6.87
CA LYS A 14 -19.89 10.01 5.43
C LYS A 14 -19.97 11.42 4.88
N ARG A 15 -20.86 12.21 5.43
CA ARG A 15 -21.05 13.52 4.88
C ARG A 15 -19.89 14.44 5.08
N GLN A 16 -19.39 14.49 6.28
CA GLN A 16 -18.31 15.41 6.60
C GLN A 16 -17.02 14.69 6.74
N SER A 17 -17.05 13.44 6.46
CA SER A 17 -16.11 12.52 7.04
C SER A 17 -14.77 12.46 6.37
N TYR A 18 -14.68 12.77 5.08
CA TYR A 18 -13.39 12.56 4.47
C TYR A 18 -12.34 13.48 5.07
N SER A 19 -12.67 14.74 5.27
CA SER A 19 -11.73 15.67 5.91
C SER A 19 -11.43 15.27 7.33
N TRP A 20 -12.48 14.90 8.05
CA TRP A 20 -12.30 14.49 9.44
C TRP A 20 -11.48 13.21 9.51
N PHE A 21 -11.79 12.26 8.68
CA PHE A 21 -11.08 10.99 8.63
C PHE A 21 -9.60 11.22 8.32
N ARG A 22 -9.33 12.05 7.33
CA ARG A 22 -7.95 12.35 6.97
C ARG A 22 -7.19 12.95 8.12
N LYS A 23 -7.83 13.85 8.87
CA LYS A 23 -7.17 14.49 9.97
C LYS A 23 -6.87 13.50 11.08
N VAL A 24 -7.86 12.72 11.46
CA VAL A 24 -7.68 11.76 12.53
C VAL A 24 -6.66 10.70 12.13
N PHE A 25 -6.75 10.22 10.91
CA PHE A 25 -5.84 9.22 10.43
C PHE A 25 -4.40 9.73 10.46
N LYS A 26 -4.21 10.95 10.02
CA LYS A 26 -2.88 11.55 10.03
C LYS A 26 -2.37 11.73 11.46
N ASP A 27 -3.25 12.11 12.35
CA ASP A 27 -2.87 12.30 13.76
C ASP A 27 -2.38 10.99 14.37
N TYR A 28 -3.02 9.88 14.00
CA TYR A 28 -2.63 8.59 14.56
C TYR A 28 -1.44 7.97 13.87
N THR A 29 -1.36 8.08 12.57
CA THR A 29 -0.34 7.36 11.81
C THR A 29 0.83 8.24 11.38
N GLY A 30 0.62 9.53 11.36
CA GLY A 30 1.62 10.46 10.84
C GLY A 30 1.52 10.64 9.33
N TYR A 31 0.60 9.96 8.66
CA TYR A 31 0.46 10.01 7.21
C TYR A 31 -0.97 10.28 6.82
N ALA A 32 -1.16 11.00 5.72
CA ALA A 32 -2.46 11.06 5.09
C ALA A 32 -2.83 9.65 4.60
N PRO A 33 -4.12 9.32 4.56
CA PRO A 33 -4.52 7.96 4.20
C PRO A 33 -3.95 7.46 2.88
N ALA A 34 -3.99 8.29 1.85
CA ALA A 34 -3.50 7.84 0.54
C ALA A 34 -2.03 7.47 0.62
N LYS A 35 -1.25 8.28 1.30
CA LYS A 35 0.17 8.00 1.42
C LYS A 35 0.41 6.75 2.27
N TYR A 36 -0.37 6.59 3.32
CA TYR A 36 -0.23 5.42 4.18
C TYR A 36 -0.48 4.14 3.40
N PHE A 37 -1.55 4.12 2.60
CA PHE A 37 -1.85 2.94 1.82
C PHE A 37 -0.82 2.68 0.74
N GLN A 38 -0.25 3.73 0.17
CA GLN A 38 0.84 3.54 -0.78
C GLN A 38 2.04 2.89 -0.11
N GLU A 39 2.35 3.30 1.10
CA GLU A 39 3.47 2.69 1.81
C GLU A 39 3.18 1.23 2.15
N LEU A 40 1.95 0.92 2.52
CA LEU A 40 1.58 -0.46 2.78
C LEU A 40 1.71 -1.31 1.53
N LYS A 41 1.24 -0.79 0.40
CA LYS A 41 1.36 -1.52 -0.86
C LYS A 41 2.81 -1.76 -1.21
N LEU A 42 3.63 -0.75 -1.03
CA LEU A 42 5.04 -0.87 -1.34
C LEU A 42 5.71 -1.93 -0.47
N ARG A 43 5.40 -1.91 0.81
CA ARG A 43 5.94 -2.89 1.74
C ARG A 43 5.52 -4.29 1.35
N LYS A 44 4.24 -4.44 1.01
CA LYS A 44 3.74 -5.74 0.60
C LYS A 44 4.39 -6.20 -0.69
N ALA A 45 4.61 -5.26 -1.61
CA ALA A 45 5.28 -5.59 -2.87
C ALA A 45 6.68 -6.13 -2.61
N LYS A 46 7.41 -5.49 -1.71
CA LYS A 46 8.75 -5.95 -1.37
C LYS A 46 8.72 -7.38 -0.84
N GLN A 47 7.78 -7.67 0.04
CA GLN A 47 7.65 -8.99 0.61
C GLN A 47 7.31 -10.04 -0.45
N LEU A 48 6.39 -9.70 -1.34
CA LEU A 48 5.99 -10.64 -2.39
C LEU A 48 7.10 -10.87 -3.39
N LEU A 49 7.86 -9.83 -3.71
CA LEU A 49 8.95 -9.98 -4.67
C LEU A 49 10.01 -10.94 -4.17
N VAL A 50 10.35 -10.85 -2.91
CA VAL A 50 11.41 -11.69 -2.35
C VAL A 50 10.87 -13.04 -1.89
N GLY A 51 9.68 -13.04 -1.32
CA GLY A 51 9.14 -14.24 -0.69
C GLY A 51 8.36 -15.18 -1.59
N THR A 52 8.00 -14.75 -2.79
CA THR A 52 7.21 -15.60 -3.68
C THR A 52 7.80 -15.62 -5.07
N SER A 53 7.27 -16.50 -5.89
CA SER A 53 7.67 -16.58 -7.31
C SER A 53 6.69 -15.86 -8.22
N GLN A 54 5.78 -15.08 -7.64
CA GLN A 54 4.80 -14.37 -8.46
C GLN A 54 5.50 -13.37 -9.37
N SER A 55 4.97 -13.21 -10.57
CA SER A 55 5.55 -12.28 -11.52
C SER A 55 5.27 -10.85 -11.08
N VAL A 56 6.06 -9.93 -11.61
CA VAL A 56 5.83 -8.51 -11.35
C VAL A 56 4.42 -8.12 -11.76
N LYS A 57 3.95 -8.66 -12.88
CA LYS A 57 2.61 -8.39 -13.36
C LYS A 57 1.56 -8.86 -12.37
N GLU A 58 1.72 -10.06 -11.85
CA GLU A 58 0.78 -10.61 -10.88
C GLU A 58 0.77 -9.77 -9.62
N ILE A 59 1.92 -9.37 -9.16
CA ILE A 59 2.02 -8.57 -7.95
C ILE A 59 1.35 -7.22 -8.14
N SER A 60 1.60 -6.57 -9.28
CA SER A 60 0.98 -5.28 -9.53
C SER A 60 -0.53 -5.40 -9.57
N PHE A 61 -1.03 -6.49 -10.13
CA PHE A 61 -2.46 -6.72 -10.20
C PHE A 61 -3.04 -6.98 -8.80
N MET A 62 -2.38 -7.80 -8.03
CA MET A 62 -2.83 -8.12 -6.67
C MET A 62 -2.91 -6.88 -5.79
N LEU A 63 -1.97 -5.97 -5.97
CA LEU A 63 -1.91 -4.78 -5.15
C LEU A 63 -2.69 -3.62 -5.74
N ASP A 64 -3.43 -3.90 -6.80
CA ASP A 64 -4.38 -2.94 -7.35
C ASP A 64 -3.70 -1.70 -7.93
N TYR A 65 -2.58 -1.89 -8.58
CA TYR A 65 -1.96 -0.79 -9.32
C TYR A 65 -2.64 -0.69 -10.67
N LYS A 66 -2.61 0.51 -11.24
CA LYS A 66 -3.27 0.76 -12.51
C LYS A 66 -2.73 -0.10 -13.64
N SER A 67 -1.44 -0.31 -13.63
CA SER A 67 -0.79 -1.12 -14.66
C SER A 67 0.54 -1.60 -14.12
N THR A 68 1.12 -2.57 -14.82
CA THR A 68 2.44 -3.05 -14.46
C THR A 68 3.47 -1.95 -14.61
N GLU A 69 3.33 -1.15 -15.66
CA GLU A 69 4.25 -0.05 -15.90
C GLU A 69 4.18 0.99 -14.78
N HIS A 70 2.97 1.27 -14.32
CA HIS A 70 2.80 2.21 -13.24
C HIS A 70 3.47 1.71 -11.96
N PHE A 71 3.26 0.44 -11.65
CA PHE A 71 3.89 -0.18 -10.50
C PHE A 71 5.40 -0.14 -10.63
N PHE A 72 5.89 -0.48 -11.80
CA PHE A 72 7.33 -0.52 -12.07
C PHE A 72 7.96 0.86 -11.83
N SER A 73 7.36 1.88 -12.40
CA SER A 73 7.88 3.25 -12.24
C SER A 73 7.85 3.70 -10.81
N LEU A 74 6.72 3.46 -10.15
CA LEU A 74 6.55 3.90 -8.78
C LEU A 74 7.54 3.18 -7.86
N PHE A 75 7.68 1.88 -8.05
CA PHE A 75 8.58 1.10 -7.23
C PHE A 75 10.01 1.60 -7.39
N LYS A 76 10.43 1.81 -8.62
CA LYS A 76 11.79 2.30 -8.86
C LYS A 76 11.98 3.68 -8.26
N LYS A 77 10.98 4.53 -8.40
CA LYS A 77 11.08 5.88 -7.86
C LYS A 77 11.22 5.86 -6.34
N ARG A 78 10.48 4.97 -5.68
CA ARG A 78 10.46 4.93 -4.23
C ARG A 78 11.62 4.16 -3.62
N THR A 79 12.11 3.14 -4.29
CA THR A 79 13.16 2.28 -3.72
C THR A 79 14.52 2.46 -4.37
N GLY A 80 14.54 3.00 -5.58
CA GLY A 80 15.79 3.11 -6.32
C GLY A 80 16.10 1.87 -7.16
N PHE A 81 15.26 0.85 -7.08
CA PHE A 81 15.44 -0.40 -7.81
C PHE A 81 14.20 -0.75 -8.59
N THR A 82 14.38 -1.38 -9.74
CA THR A 82 13.23 -1.97 -10.40
C THR A 82 12.77 -3.16 -9.57
N PRO A 83 11.49 -3.57 -9.74
CA PRO A 83 11.02 -4.74 -8.99
C PRO A 83 11.87 -5.98 -9.23
N LEU A 84 12.33 -6.18 -10.45
CA LEU A 84 13.16 -7.35 -10.74
C LEU A 84 14.52 -7.25 -10.09
N GLU A 85 15.10 -6.06 -10.10
CA GLU A 85 16.37 -5.85 -9.41
C GLU A 85 16.21 -6.09 -7.92
N TYR A 86 15.12 -5.60 -7.37
CA TYR A 86 14.88 -5.77 -5.95
C TYR A 86 14.72 -7.25 -5.59
N ARG A 87 14.00 -7.98 -6.43
CA ARG A 87 13.81 -9.41 -6.19
C ARG A 87 15.14 -10.14 -6.18
N SER A 88 15.96 -9.85 -7.15
CA SER A 88 17.26 -10.48 -7.24
C SER A 88 18.13 -10.15 -6.04
N PHE A 89 18.20 -8.87 -5.72
CA PHE A 89 19.00 -8.41 -4.60
C PHE A 89 18.49 -8.97 -3.28
N GLY A 90 17.19 -8.95 -3.09
CA GLY A 90 16.61 -9.44 -1.85
C GLY A 90 16.83 -10.91 -1.63
N ARG A 91 16.70 -11.70 -2.70
CA ARG A 91 16.92 -13.14 -2.58
C ARG A 91 18.37 -13.47 -2.34
N GLU A 92 19.24 -12.72 -2.98
CA GLU A 92 20.65 -12.95 -2.84
C GLU A 92 21.13 -12.64 -1.44
N THR A 93 20.66 -11.54 -0.88
CA THR A 93 21.08 -11.11 0.45
C THR A 93 20.24 -11.69 1.57
N GLY A 94 19.05 -12.16 1.25
CA GLY A 94 18.13 -12.66 2.26
C GLY A 94 17.48 -11.56 3.08
N ILE A 95 17.56 -10.32 2.62
CA ILE A 95 17.02 -9.18 3.34
C ILE A 95 15.69 -8.77 2.76
N VAL A 96 14.69 -8.64 3.63
CA VAL A 96 13.39 -8.12 3.24
C VAL A 96 13.09 -6.96 4.16
N ASP A 97 12.71 -5.83 3.57
CA ASP A 97 12.34 -4.67 4.35
C ASP A 97 10.95 -4.88 4.94
N GLU A 98 10.87 -5.03 6.23
CA GLU A 98 9.62 -5.32 6.91
C GLU A 98 9.05 -4.11 7.62
N GLU A 99 9.72 -3.02 7.51
CA GLU A 99 9.20 -1.80 8.10
C GLU A 99 8.05 -1.25 7.31
#